data_ad4c9cdc8e1cf629be12e48222be0816
#
_entry.id   ad4c9cdc8e1cf629be12e48222be0816
#
_cell.length_a   1.000
_cell.length_b   1.000
_cell.length_c   1.000
_cell.angle_alpha   90.00
_cell.angle_beta   90.00
_cell.angle_gamma   90.00
#
_symmetry.space_group_name_H-M   'P 1'
#
loop_
_entity.id
_entity.type
_entity.pdbx_description
1 polymer ?
#
loop_
_entity_poly.entity_id
_entity_poly.type
_entity_poly.pdbx_seq_one_letter_code
_entity_poly.pdbx_strand_id
1 'polypeptide(L)' 'MVKVNCQYWHDQAGEVVILNIVPLYQSYPNVDIVIFRDANGAEFCQPAERFMEQCRHDS' A
#
# COMPACT_ATOMS: atom_id res chain seq x y z
N MET A 1 -0.59 -11.02 -0.17
CA MET A 1 -1.55 -10.11 -0.83
C MET A 1 -1.91 -8.99 0.14
N VAL A 2 -1.90 -7.75 -0.34
CA VAL A 2 -2.22 -6.58 0.48
C VAL A 2 -3.73 -6.55 0.76
N LYS A 3 -4.09 -6.28 2.01
CA LYS A 3 -5.50 -6.25 2.44
C LYS A 3 -5.85 -4.91 3.07
N VAL A 4 -7.05 -4.42 2.79
CA VAL A 4 -7.58 -3.19 3.38
C VAL A 4 -7.73 -3.37 4.90
N ASN A 5 -7.50 -2.30 5.64
CA ASN A 5 -7.57 -2.23 7.10
C ASN A 5 -6.51 -3.04 7.83
N CYS A 6 -5.50 -3.54 7.12
CA CYS A 6 -4.39 -4.25 7.74
C CYS A 6 -3.19 -3.32 7.91
N GLN A 7 -2.36 -3.63 8.89
CA GLN A 7 -1.13 -2.88 9.17
C GLN A 7 0.06 -3.56 8.52
N TYR A 8 0.97 -2.73 8.02
CA TYR A 8 2.22 -3.20 7.42
C TYR A 8 3.35 -2.29 7.87
N TRP A 9 4.58 -2.77 7.75
CA TRP A 9 5.77 -1.95 7.97
C TRP A 9 6.35 -1.57 6.62
N HIS A 10 6.32 -0.27 6.32
CA HIS A 10 6.86 0.28 5.08
C HIS A 10 8.28 0.78 5.34
N ASP A 11 9.22 0.45 4.47
CA ASP A 11 10.63 0.78 4.69
C ASP A 11 10.89 2.28 4.85
N GLN A 12 10.09 3.11 4.21
CA GLN A 12 10.28 4.55 4.26
C GLN A 12 9.29 5.26 5.17
N ALA A 13 8.05 4.77 5.22
CA ALA A 13 6.99 5.44 5.97
C ALA A 13 6.80 4.88 7.38
N GLY A 14 7.40 3.74 7.69
CA GLY A 14 7.22 3.09 8.96
C GLY A 14 5.91 2.31 9.01
N GLU A 15 5.27 2.30 10.17
CA GLU A 15 3.99 1.60 10.32
C GLU A 15 2.89 2.30 9.55
N VAL A 16 2.19 1.56 8.70
CA VAL A 16 1.13 2.10 7.85
C VAL A 16 -0.11 1.22 7.93
N VAL A 17 -1.26 1.83 7.65
CA VAL A 17 -2.55 1.13 7.57
C VAL A 17 -3.09 1.30 6.15
N ILE A 18 -3.53 0.22 5.57
CA ILE A 18 -4.11 0.25 4.22
C ILE A 18 -5.53 0.79 4.29
N LEU A 19 -5.77 1.90 3.60
CA LEU A 19 -7.09 2.53 3.59
C LEU A 19 -7.96 1.98 2.46
N ASN A 20 -7.37 1.75 1.29
CA ASN A 20 -8.12 1.28 0.14
C ASN A 20 -7.18 0.70 -0.90
N ILE A 21 -7.73 -0.10 -1.79
CA ILE A 21 -7.00 -0.63 -2.95
C ILE A 21 -7.88 -0.36 -4.16
N VAL A 22 -7.38 0.48 -5.08
CA VAL A 22 -8.14 0.93 -6.24
C VAL A 22 -7.54 0.34 -7.50
N PRO A 23 -8.31 -0.42 -8.27
CA PRO A 23 -7.80 -0.94 -9.54
C PRO A 23 -7.68 0.17 -10.57
N LEU A 24 -6.57 0.19 -11.29
CA LEU A 24 -6.31 1.17 -12.34
C LEU A 24 -6.49 0.49 -13.68
N TYR A 25 -7.70 0.60 -14.24
CA TYR A 25 -8.07 -0.13 -15.44
C TYR A 25 -7.46 0.43 -16.72
N GLN A 26 -6.93 1.65 -16.67
CA GLN A 26 -6.35 2.30 -17.83
C GLN A 26 -4.90 1.91 -18.07
N SER A 27 -4.31 1.18 -17.14
CA SER A 27 -2.93 0.73 -17.28
C SER A 27 -2.87 -0.64 -17.93
N TYR A 28 -1.77 -0.90 -18.62
CA TYR A 28 -1.51 -2.22 -19.18
C TYR A 28 -0.10 -2.66 -18.78
N PRO A 29 0.02 -3.76 -18.00
CA PRO A 29 -1.08 -4.53 -17.43
C PRO A 29 -1.86 -3.76 -16.37
N ASN A 30 -3.04 -4.26 -16.00
CA ASN A 30 -3.82 -3.65 -14.94
C ASN A 30 -3.03 -3.62 -13.63
N VAL A 31 -3.06 -2.47 -12.98
CA VAL A 31 -2.30 -2.24 -11.74
C VAL A 31 -3.28 -1.80 -10.66
N ASP A 32 -3.15 -2.40 -9.49
CA ASP A 32 -3.88 -1.93 -8.32
C ASP A 32 -3.06 -0.84 -7.63
N ILE A 33 -3.74 0.22 -7.19
CA ILE A 33 -3.11 1.30 -6.44
C ILE A 33 -3.49 1.13 -4.97
N VAL A 34 -2.48 1.03 -4.11
CA VAL A 34 -2.68 0.92 -2.67
C VAL A 34 -2.64 2.32 -2.08
N ILE A 35 -3.67 2.67 -1.32
CA ILE A 35 -3.75 3.93 -0.58
C ILE A 35 -3.55 3.60 0.89
N PHE A 36 -2.57 4.22 1.51
CA PHE A 36 -2.23 3.91 2.88
C PHE A 36 -1.93 5.19 3.68
N ARG A 37 -2.02 5.08 5.01
CA ARG A 37 -1.77 6.17 5.94
C ARG A 37 -0.66 5.78 6.90
N ASP A 38 0.26 6.69 7.16
CA ASP A 38 1.31 6.46 8.13
C ASP A 38 0.86 6.84 9.56
N ALA A 39 1.76 6.68 10.54
CA ALA A 39 1.46 6.96 11.94
C ALA A 39 1.21 8.45 12.20
N ASN A 40 1.68 9.32 11.33
CA ASN A 40 1.48 10.77 11.45
C ASN A 40 0.20 11.25 10.78
N GLY A 41 -0.55 10.35 10.16
CA GLY A 41 -1.78 10.69 9.47
C GLY A 41 -1.61 11.12 8.02
N ALA A 42 -0.39 11.08 7.50
CA ALA A 42 -0.15 11.39 6.08
C ALA A 42 -0.59 10.22 5.20
N GLU A 43 -1.27 10.55 4.11
CA GLU A 43 -1.79 9.54 3.18
C GLU A 43 -0.92 9.50 1.93
N PHE A 44 -0.67 8.28 1.46
CA PHE A 44 0.15 8.03 0.29
C PHE A 44 -0.53 7.02 -0.61
N CYS A 45 -0.12 6.99 -1.87
CA CYS A 45 -0.57 5.95 -2.79
C CYS A 45 0.62 5.42 -3.58
N GLN A 46 0.61 4.12 -3.84
CA GLN A 46 1.65 3.44 -4.63
C GLN A 46 1.02 2.29 -5.39
N PRO A 47 1.60 1.91 -6.55
CA PRO A 47 1.23 0.65 -7.18
C PRO A 47 1.46 -0.50 -6.21
N ALA A 48 0.55 -1.47 -6.20
CA ALA A 48 0.61 -2.58 -5.24
C ALA A 48 1.94 -3.33 -5.32
N GLU A 49 2.46 -3.54 -6.52
CA GLU A 49 3.72 -4.23 -6.70
C GLU A 49 4.86 -3.50 -5.99
N ARG A 50 4.94 -2.17 -6.16
CA ARG A 50 5.97 -1.38 -5.50
C ARG A 50 5.77 -1.35 -3.98
N PHE A 51 4.53 -1.22 -3.55
CA PHE A 51 4.21 -1.25 -2.12
C PHE A 51 4.69 -2.55 -1.48
N MET A 52 4.44 -3.68 -2.14
CA MET A 52 4.86 -4.98 -1.61
C MET A 52 6.37 -5.13 -1.55
N GLU A 53 7.10 -4.53 -2.48
CA GLU A 53 8.56 -4.55 -2.45
C GLU A 53 9.12 -3.74 -1.28
N GLN A 54 8.43 -2.68 -0.86
CA GLN A 54 8.89 -1.78 0.19
C GLN A 54 8.32 -2.12 1.56
N CYS A 55 7.40 -3.05 1.64
CA CYS A 55 6.80 -3.44 2.90
C CYS A 55 7.33 -4.78 3.37
N ARG A 56 7.58 -4.87 4.68
CA ARG A 56 7.86 -6.14 5.31
C ARG A 56 6.56 -6.69 5.87
N HIS A 57 6.33 -7.94 5.56
CA HIS A 57 5.21 -8.67 6.13
C HIS A 57 5.70 -9.31 7.42
N ASP A 58 5.26 -8.77 8.54
CA ASP A 58 5.51 -9.42 9.82
C ASP A 58 4.55 -10.59 9.94
N SER A 59 5.07 -11.73 9.68
CA SER A 59 4.30 -12.94 9.90
C SER A 59 4.43 -13.38 11.37
#